data_3ec0211596bc0467d226510a46cf0bf2
#
_entry.id   3ec0211596bc0467d226510a46cf0bf2
#
_cell.length_a   1.000
_cell.length_b   1.000
_cell.length_c   1.000
_cell.angle_alpha   90.00
_cell.angle_beta   90.00
_cell.angle_gamma   90.00
#
_symmetry.space_group_name_H-M   'P 1'
#
loop_
_entity.id
_entity.type
_entity.pdbx_description
1 polymer ?
#
loop_
_entity_poly.entity_id
_entity_poly.type
_entity_poly.pdbx_seq_one_letter_code
_entity_poly.pdbx_strand_id
1 'polypeptide(L)' 'MNKMNFKLSDAISKLETMEQNEVLPFASFDGYPETIESFKTNLEEIMDLDGDISITDIEGDEAIDYLTQILN' A
#
# COMPACT_ATOMS: atom_id res chain seq x y z
N MET A 1 17.08 -14.32 -4.05
CA MET A 1 16.87 -13.68 -4.25
C MET A 1 16.75 -12.41 -4.17
N ASN A 2 16.17 -11.87 -4.59
CA ASN A 2 16.15 -10.58 -4.59
C ASN A 2 15.35 -9.93 -3.66
N LYS A 3 15.83 -8.96 -2.99
CA LYS A 3 15.13 -8.20 -2.15
C LYS A 3 14.52 -7.12 -2.90
N MET A 4 13.30 -7.05 -2.98
CA MET A 4 12.60 -6.04 -3.71
C MET A 4 12.42 -4.84 -2.82
N ASN A 5 12.94 -3.71 -3.27
CA ASN A 5 12.79 -2.49 -2.53
C ASN A 5 11.83 -1.57 -3.19
N PHE A 6 10.55 -1.91 -3.11
CA PHE A 6 9.52 -1.07 -3.68
C PHE A 6 9.28 0.15 -2.79
N LYS A 7 8.93 1.26 -3.42
CA LYS A 7 8.62 2.48 -2.72
C LYS A 7 7.13 2.76 -2.76
N LEU A 8 6.70 3.77 -2.00
CA LEU A 8 5.28 4.13 -1.99
C LEU A 8 4.78 4.50 -3.37
N SER A 9 5.61 5.18 -4.17
CA SER A 9 5.20 5.53 -5.53
C SER A 9 4.93 4.29 -6.37
N ASP A 10 5.70 3.23 -6.19
CA ASP A 10 5.46 1.97 -6.90
C ASP A 10 4.12 1.37 -6.49
N ALA A 11 3.85 1.39 -5.19
CA ALA A 11 2.60 0.83 -4.66
C ALA A 11 1.40 1.62 -5.16
N ILE A 12 1.50 2.94 -5.12
CA ILE A 12 0.40 3.80 -5.55
C ILE A 12 0.11 3.59 -7.03
N SER A 13 1.16 3.50 -7.84
CA SER A 13 0.99 3.25 -9.28
C SER A 13 0.31 1.93 -9.54
N LYS A 14 0.68 0.90 -8.78
CA LYS A 14 0.05 -0.42 -8.94
C LYS A 14 -1.42 -0.38 -8.54
N LEU A 15 -1.72 0.26 -7.42
CA LEU A 15 -3.08 0.33 -6.93
C LEU A 15 -3.99 1.09 -7.89
N GLU A 16 -3.44 2.07 -8.60
CA GLU A 16 -4.22 2.82 -9.59
C GLU A 16 -4.70 1.96 -10.75
N THR A 17 -4.02 0.85 -11.02
CA THR A 17 -4.42 -0.04 -12.10
C THR A 17 -5.43 -1.08 -11.66
N MET A 18 -5.76 -1.12 -10.38
CA MET A 18 -6.65 -2.14 -9.81
C MET A 18 -8.05 -1.58 -9.66
N GLU A 19 -8.98 -2.48 -9.29
CA GLU A 19 -10.37 -2.09 -9.14
C GLU A 19 -10.50 -1.25 -7.87
N GLN A 20 -10.82 0.01 -8.03
CA GLN A 20 -10.81 0.96 -6.90
C GLN A 20 -11.83 0.64 -5.82
N ASN A 21 -12.92 0.00 -6.20
CA ASN A 21 -13.97 -0.33 -5.24
C ASN A 21 -13.78 -1.67 -4.54
N GLU A 22 -12.75 -2.39 -4.91
CA GLU A 22 -12.50 -3.70 -4.30
C GLU A 22 -12.10 -3.52 -2.84
N VAL A 23 -12.66 -4.34 -1.96
CA VAL A 23 -12.34 -4.29 -0.54
C VAL A 23 -11.09 -5.11 -0.29
N LEU A 24 -10.18 -4.55 0.49
CA LEU A 24 -8.93 -5.24 0.81
C LEU A 24 -9.20 -6.47 1.67
N PRO A 25 -8.35 -7.49 1.56
CA PRO A 25 -8.53 -8.72 2.35
C PRO A 25 -8.04 -8.59 3.79
N PHE A 26 -7.75 -7.40 4.25
CA PHE A 26 -7.26 -7.18 5.62
C PHE A 26 -7.76 -5.83 6.11
N ALA A 27 -7.73 -5.66 7.42
CA ALA A 27 -8.06 -4.36 8.02
C ALA A 27 -6.79 -3.51 7.99
N SER A 28 -6.85 -2.36 7.35
CA SER A 28 -5.66 -1.56 7.21
C SER A 28 -5.49 -0.62 8.40
N PHE A 29 -5.21 0.64 8.17
CA PHE A 29 -4.70 1.51 9.22
C PHE A 29 -5.69 1.80 10.35
N ASP A 30 -6.97 1.77 10.10
CA ASP A 30 -7.95 2.06 11.13
C ASP A 30 -8.55 0.85 11.75
N GLY A 31 -8.13 -0.34 11.39
CA GLY A 31 -8.71 -1.55 11.92
C GLY A 31 -9.97 -2.01 11.21
N TYR A 32 -10.37 -1.34 10.15
CA TYR A 32 -11.54 -1.69 9.36
C TYR A 32 -11.13 -1.99 7.92
N PRO A 33 -11.84 -2.87 7.23
CA PRO A 33 -11.55 -3.13 5.82
C PRO A 33 -11.72 -1.86 5.02
N GLU A 34 -10.83 -1.62 4.08
CA GLU A 34 -10.87 -0.45 3.22
C GLU A 34 -10.92 -0.88 1.78
N THR A 35 -11.33 0.03 0.91
CA THR A 35 -11.26 -0.20 -0.52
C THR A 35 -9.86 0.10 -1.00
N ILE A 36 -9.57 -0.36 -2.22
CA ILE A 36 -8.29 -0.06 -2.87
C ILE A 36 -8.09 1.45 -2.96
N GLU A 37 -9.15 2.18 -3.30
CA GLU A 37 -9.07 3.64 -3.42
C GLU A 37 -8.69 4.28 -2.09
N SER A 38 -9.32 3.86 -1.01
CA SER A 38 -9.06 4.42 0.31
C SER A 38 -7.63 4.11 0.76
N PHE A 39 -7.20 2.90 0.53
CA PHE A 39 -5.84 2.49 0.88
C PHE A 39 -4.81 3.31 0.11
N LYS A 40 -5.06 3.50 -1.19
CA LYS A 40 -4.17 4.31 -2.02
C LYS A 40 -4.07 5.73 -1.49
N THR A 41 -5.20 6.32 -1.11
CA THR A 41 -5.24 7.66 -0.55
C THR A 41 -4.40 7.75 0.73
N ASN A 42 -4.49 6.74 1.58
CA ASN A 42 -3.69 6.70 2.80
C ASN A 42 -2.20 6.66 2.49
N LEU A 43 -1.80 5.89 1.48
CA LEU A 43 -0.39 5.84 1.09
C LEU A 43 0.07 7.18 0.52
N GLU A 44 -0.81 7.87 -0.20
CA GLU A 44 -0.47 9.19 -0.72
C GLU A 44 -0.24 10.19 0.41
N GLU A 45 -1.03 10.10 1.47
CA GLU A 45 -0.84 10.95 2.63
C GLU A 45 0.48 10.68 3.32
N ILE A 46 0.85 9.42 3.45
CA ILE A 46 2.14 9.07 4.04
C ILE A 46 3.27 9.63 3.17
N MET A 47 3.13 9.54 1.88
CA MET A 47 4.14 10.07 0.97
C MET A 47 4.26 11.58 1.09
N ASP A 48 3.16 12.28 1.30
CA ASP A 48 3.19 13.72 1.50
C ASP A 48 3.92 14.10 2.78
N LEU A 49 3.78 13.30 3.82
CA LEU A 49 4.38 13.63 5.11
C LEU A 49 5.83 13.16 5.22
N ASP A 50 6.11 11.97 4.72
CA ASP A 50 7.41 11.32 4.93
C ASP A 50 8.23 11.15 3.68
N GLY A 51 7.69 11.49 2.52
CA GLY A 51 8.38 11.31 1.27
C GLY A 51 8.15 9.93 0.70
N ASP A 52 8.83 9.62 -0.39
CA ASP A 52 8.66 8.36 -1.10
C ASP A 52 9.48 7.27 -0.42
N ILE A 53 9.04 6.85 0.73
CA ILE A 53 9.75 5.85 1.54
C ILE A 53 9.49 4.45 1.00
N SER A 54 10.24 3.49 1.51
CA SER A 54 10.04 2.09 1.16
C SER A 54 8.73 1.58 1.74
N ILE A 55 8.05 0.67 1.04
CA ILE A 55 6.83 0.08 1.58
C ILE A 55 7.09 -0.68 2.87
N THR A 56 8.33 -1.09 3.13
CA THR A 56 8.65 -1.79 4.36
C THR A 56 8.75 -0.85 5.55
N ASP A 57 8.73 0.45 5.32
CA ASP A 57 8.81 1.44 6.38
C ASP A 57 7.45 1.94 6.87
N ILE A 58 6.38 1.49 6.24
CA ILE A 58 5.04 1.87 6.72
C ILE A 58 4.65 0.96 7.88
N GLU A 59 3.64 1.37 8.61
CA GLU A 59 3.14 0.56 9.72
C GLU A 59 2.12 -0.43 9.20
N GLY A 60 2.08 -1.62 9.76
CA GLY A 60 1.09 -2.62 9.42
C GLY A 60 1.69 -3.74 8.59
N ASP A 61 1.96 -4.87 9.24
CA ASP A 61 2.57 -6.02 8.58
C ASP A 61 1.69 -6.57 7.47
N GLU A 62 0.38 -6.55 7.66
CA GLU A 62 -0.53 -7.07 6.64
C GLU A 62 -0.52 -6.19 5.40
N ALA A 63 -0.40 -4.88 5.59
CA ALA A 63 -0.33 -3.97 4.46
C ALA A 63 0.96 -4.18 3.68
N ILE A 64 2.06 -4.37 4.40
CA ILE A 64 3.35 -4.63 3.75
C ILE A 64 3.30 -5.93 2.96
N ASP A 65 2.74 -6.98 3.54
CA ASP A 65 2.61 -8.27 2.88
C ASP A 65 1.76 -8.17 1.62
N TYR A 66 0.65 -7.48 1.73
CA TYR A 66 -0.25 -7.31 0.59
C TYR A 66 0.45 -6.56 -0.55
N LEU A 67 1.11 -5.46 -0.22
CA LEU A 67 1.81 -4.66 -1.24
C LEU A 67 2.94 -5.46 -1.87
N THR A 68 3.64 -6.24 -1.07
CA THR A 68 4.70 -7.09 -1.61
C THR A 68 4.14 -8.09 -2.61
N GLN A 69 2.97 -8.66 -2.31
CA GLN A 69 2.36 -9.63 -3.19
C GLN A 69 1.92 -9.01 -4.52
N ILE A 70 1.29 -7.85 -4.47
CA ILE A 70 0.78 -7.25 -5.71
C ILE A 70 1.89 -6.64 -6.56
N LEU A 71 3.03 -6.32 -5.96
CA LEU A 71 4.15 -5.73 -6.68
C LEU A 71 5.12 -6.75 -7.24
N ASN A 72 5.02 -7.98 -6.79
CA ASN A 72 5.89 -9.03 -7.32
C ASN A 72 5.37 -9.68 -8.61
#